data_b5848639cc544b759ba75e5808ce0f21
#
_entry.id   b5848639cc544b759ba75e5808ce0f21
#
_cell.length_a   1.000
_cell.length_b   1.000
_cell.length_c   1.000
_cell.angle_alpha   90.00
_cell.angle_beta   90.00
_cell.angle_gamma   90.00
#
_symmetry.space_group_name_H-M   'P 1'
#
loop_
_entity.id
_entity.type
_entity.pdbx_description
1 polymer ?
#
loop_
_entity_poly.entity_id
_entity_poly.type
_entity_poly.pdbx_seq_one_letter_code
_entity_poly.pdbx_strand_id
1 'polypeptide(L)'
;MPESPVGKAGHGLGHGLGHVEYEAMTALTPAPCSKCNGTGWLPLDSDSLRVEPCACQGDLRRRQRIAAARIPRRYFHCRLRKFDDGGNTILATAKRRVSDFVDGWLPRVNVRGLLLTGGCGSGKTHLAVAALLEIISCDKGGRLLFSNFQDLIQEIQASFDDDHVPSKSELLRPLIDADLLVLDELGSQKPSPFVNDVLYYVINSRYNDERTTLFTTNFADDLTERIGERLRSRLYEMTSTVQLAGVADYRRTKI
;
A
#
# COMPACT_ATOMS: atom_id res chain seq x y z
N MET A 1 11.36 -8.37 62.76
CA MET A 1 12.39 -7.96 61.83
C MET A 1 12.07 -8.60 60.49
N PRO A 2 11.65 -7.88 59.50
CA PRO A 2 11.50 -8.41 58.13
C PRO A 2 12.64 -7.91 57.25
N GLU A 3 13.15 -8.86 56.48
CA GLU A 3 14.19 -8.66 55.46
C GLU A 3 13.64 -7.94 54.20
N SER A 4 14.44 -7.04 53.68
CA SER A 4 14.18 -6.30 52.42
C SER A 4 14.61 -7.13 51.21
N PRO A 5 13.86 -7.15 50.10
CA PRO A 5 14.36 -7.73 48.87
C PRO A 5 15.07 -6.70 48.00
N VAL A 6 16.21 -7.13 47.51
CA VAL A 6 17.13 -6.48 46.57
C VAL A 6 16.46 -6.24 45.22
N GLY A 7 16.50 -4.99 44.75
CA GLY A 7 16.04 -4.59 43.43
C GLY A 7 16.97 -5.07 42.30
N LYS A 8 16.39 -5.70 41.28
CA LYS A 8 17.04 -5.94 39.99
C LYS A 8 16.72 -4.79 39.06
N ALA A 9 17.74 -4.05 38.68
CA ALA A 9 17.67 -3.07 37.59
C ALA A 9 17.51 -3.80 36.26
N GLY A 10 16.35 -3.64 35.60
CA GLY A 10 16.11 -4.06 34.23
C GLY A 10 16.43 -2.92 33.28
N HIS A 11 17.40 -3.13 32.43
CA HIS A 11 17.71 -2.23 31.30
C HIS A 11 16.61 -2.32 30.26
N GLY A 12 15.75 -1.32 30.20
CA GLY A 12 14.80 -1.11 29.11
C GLY A 12 15.37 -0.14 28.09
N LEU A 13 15.90 -0.63 26.99
CA LEU A 13 16.32 0.17 25.85
C LEU A 13 15.29 0.05 24.69
N GLY A 14 14.63 1.16 24.36
CA GLY A 14 14.43 1.52 22.97
C GLY A 14 13.24 0.95 22.20
N HIS A 15 11.99 1.22 22.59
CA HIS A 15 10.83 1.01 21.69
C HIS A 15 9.85 2.20 21.61
N GLY A 16 10.30 3.43 21.87
CA GLY A 16 9.41 4.59 22.00
C GLY A 16 9.03 5.33 20.72
N LEU A 17 9.83 5.27 19.65
CA LEU A 17 9.62 6.13 18.48
C LEU A 17 8.63 5.60 17.43
N GLY A 18 8.46 4.30 17.30
CA GLY A 18 7.54 3.71 16.32
C GLY A 18 6.06 3.82 16.73
N HIS A 19 5.77 3.84 18.02
CA HIS A 19 4.40 3.88 18.55
C HIS A 19 3.78 5.29 18.45
N VAL A 20 4.57 6.33 18.70
CA VAL A 20 4.14 7.74 18.65
C VAL A 20 3.86 8.17 17.20
N GLU A 21 4.68 7.74 16.23
CA GLU A 21 4.41 8.00 14.80
C GLU A 21 3.14 7.28 14.34
N TYR A 22 2.85 6.10 14.87
CA TYR A 22 1.68 5.29 14.52
C TYR A 22 0.36 5.89 15.02
N GLU A 23 0.29 6.31 16.28
CA GLU A 23 -0.90 6.96 16.86
C GLU A 23 -1.18 8.31 16.20
N ALA A 24 -0.14 9.08 15.88
CA ALA A 24 -0.27 10.34 15.18
C ALA A 24 -0.83 10.20 13.75
N MET A 25 -0.63 9.05 13.08
CA MET A 25 -1.18 8.79 11.73
C MET A 25 -2.65 8.34 11.74
N THR A 26 -3.18 7.90 12.87
CA THR A 26 -4.55 7.33 12.97
C THR A 26 -5.58 8.27 13.59
N ALA A 27 -5.16 9.36 14.22
CA ALA A 27 -6.06 10.38 14.74
C ALA A 27 -6.71 11.16 13.59
N LEU A 28 -8.02 11.00 13.41
CA LEU A 28 -8.82 11.75 12.42
C LEU A 28 -8.84 13.26 12.72
N THR A 29 -8.62 13.65 13.97
CA THR A 29 -8.46 15.05 14.42
C THR A 29 -7.18 15.16 15.23
N PRO A 30 -6.03 15.47 14.59
CA PRO A 30 -4.81 15.73 15.33
C PRO A 30 -5.00 16.98 16.22
N ALA A 31 -4.33 17.00 17.37
CA ALA A 31 -4.23 18.20 18.17
C ALA A 31 -3.80 19.39 17.28
N PRO A 32 -4.36 20.58 17.49
CA PRO A 32 -4.02 21.74 16.68
C PRO A 32 -2.49 21.97 16.68
N CYS A 33 -1.94 22.22 15.51
CA CYS A 33 -0.51 22.45 15.34
C CYS A 33 -0.06 23.63 16.22
N SER A 34 0.91 23.42 17.08
CA SER A 34 1.42 24.46 18.02
C SER A 34 2.03 25.67 17.31
N LYS A 35 2.41 25.56 16.04
CA LYS A 35 3.00 26.66 15.26
C LYS A 35 1.94 27.58 14.66
N CYS A 36 0.83 27.02 14.15
CA CYS A 36 -0.21 27.77 13.46
C CYS A 36 -1.58 27.69 14.14
N ASN A 37 -1.67 27.10 15.33
CA ASN A 37 -2.94 26.87 16.07
C ASN A 37 -4.06 26.22 15.22
N GLY A 38 -3.65 25.35 14.28
CA GLY A 38 -4.60 24.64 13.41
C GLY A 38 -5.03 25.40 12.16
N THR A 39 -4.62 26.66 11.95
CA THR A 39 -4.97 27.46 10.76
C THR A 39 -4.31 26.94 9.48
N GLY A 40 -3.18 26.24 9.60
CA GLY A 40 -2.37 25.79 8.46
C GLY A 40 -1.50 26.89 7.85
N TRP A 41 -1.53 28.10 8.37
CA TRP A 41 -0.82 29.27 7.86
C TRP A 41 0.00 29.94 8.95
N LEU A 42 1.15 30.46 8.59
CA LEU A 42 2.04 31.22 9.47
C LEU A 42 2.15 32.67 8.95
N PRO A 43 2.05 33.69 9.79
CA PRO A 43 2.37 35.06 9.39
C PRO A 43 3.86 35.19 9.08
N LEU A 44 4.20 35.86 7.99
CA LEU A 44 5.60 36.09 7.60
C LEU A 44 6.29 37.12 8.52
N ASP A 45 5.52 38.11 9.00
CA ASP A 45 5.94 39.12 9.96
C ASP A 45 4.74 39.61 10.77
N SER A 46 4.99 40.32 11.87
CA SER A 46 3.96 40.74 12.83
C SER A 46 2.95 41.76 12.27
N ASP A 47 3.28 42.44 11.18
CA ASP A 47 2.50 43.57 10.64
C ASP A 47 1.97 43.29 9.22
N SER A 48 2.28 42.14 8.61
CA SER A 48 1.87 41.87 7.24
C SER A 48 0.65 40.96 7.16
N LEU A 49 -0.23 41.25 6.20
CA LEU A 49 -1.28 40.35 5.76
C LEU A 49 -0.75 39.12 4.95
N ARG A 50 0.59 39.00 4.86
CA ARG A 50 1.25 37.94 4.12
C ARG A 50 1.39 36.70 5.02
N VAL A 51 0.99 35.57 4.50
CA VAL A 51 1.06 34.27 5.18
C VAL A 51 1.79 33.26 4.33
N GLU A 52 2.50 32.34 4.95
CA GLU A 52 3.09 31.16 4.30
C GLU A 52 2.44 29.88 4.79
N PRO A 53 2.45 28.80 3.99
CA PRO A 53 1.92 27.51 4.42
C PRO A 53 2.70 26.94 5.60
N CYS A 54 2.03 26.56 6.67
CA CYS A 54 2.65 25.83 7.76
C CYS A 54 3.02 24.41 7.31
N ALA A 55 4.17 23.91 7.76
CA ALA A 55 4.62 22.54 7.47
C ALA A 55 3.58 21.45 7.81
N CYS A 56 2.67 21.73 8.79
CA CYS A 56 1.60 20.82 9.15
C CYS A 56 0.60 20.54 8.01
N GLN A 57 0.48 21.43 7.02
CA GLN A 57 -0.36 21.18 5.84
C GLN A 57 0.15 19.99 5.02
N GLY A 58 1.46 19.84 4.86
CA GLY A 58 2.07 18.69 4.19
C GLY A 58 1.76 17.37 4.92
N ASP A 59 1.84 17.38 6.25
CA ASP A 59 1.52 16.20 7.06
C ASP A 59 0.03 15.85 7.00
N LEU A 60 -0.86 16.85 7.03
CA LEU A 60 -2.30 16.64 6.90
C LEU A 60 -2.65 16.04 5.54
N ARG A 61 -2.12 16.59 4.45
CA ARG A 61 -2.31 16.07 3.08
C ARG A 61 -1.82 14.62 2.99
N ARG A 62 -0.64 14.32 3.55
CA ARG A 62 -0.09 12.96 3.57
C ARG A 62 -1.02 11.99 4.27
N ARG A 63 -1.55 12.34 5.45
CA ARG A 63 -2.51 11.52 6.20
C ARG A 63 -3.79 11.28 5.42
N GLN A 64 -4.36 12.34 4.82
CA GLN A 64 -5.55 12.23 3.97
C GLN A 64 -5.31 11.31 2.78
N ARG A 65 -4.15 11.40 2.12
CA ARG A 65 -3.79 10.52 1.00
C ARG A 65 -3.61 9.07 1.42
N ILE A 66 -2.99 8.81 2.59
CA ILE A 66 -2.87 7.44 3.13
C ILE A 66 -4.26 6.86 3.44
N ALA A 67 -5.15 7.64 4.04
CA ALA A 67 -6.52 7.21 4.32
C ALA A 67 -7.29 6.93 3.02
N ALA A 68 -7.20 7.81 2.04
CA ALA A 68 -7.85 7.65 0.73
C ALA A 68 -7.31 6.44 -0.06
N ALA A 69 -6.05 6.06 0.14
CA ALA A 69 -5.45 4.91 -0.49
C ALA A 69 -5.92 3.55 0.07
N ARG A 70 -6.76 3.54 1.10
CA ARG A 70 -7.33 2.32 1.74
C ARG A 70 -6.27 1.30 2.17
N ILE A 71 -5.07 1.76 2.54
CA ILE A 71 -4.00 0.87 3.01
C ILE A 71 -4.37 0.34 4.39
N PRO A 72 -4.37 -0.99 4.63
CA PRO A 72 -4.64 -1.54 5.95
C PRO A 72 -3.60 -1.08 6.98
N ARG A 73 -4.06 -0.77 8.20
CA ARG A 73 -3.21 -0.24 9.30
C ARG A 73 -1.95 -1.09 9.54
N ARG A 74 -2.08 -2.42 9.46
CA ARG A 74 -0.96 -3.36 9.65
C ARG A 74 0.22 -3.12 8.70
N TYR A 75 0.02 -2.40 7.58
CA TYR A 75 1.05 -2.11 6.59
C TYR A 75 1.61 -0.68 6.68
N PHE A 76 1.13 0.16 7.59
CA PHE A 76 1.63 1.53 7.71
C PHE A 76 3.12 1.63 8.05
N HIS A 77 3.71 0.57 8.58
CA HIS A 77 5.14 0.47 8.84
C HIS A 77 5.99 0.13 7.60
N CYS A 78 5.37 -0.30 6.49
CA CYS A 78 6.07 -0.68 5.27
C CYS A 78 6.79 0.53 4.66
N ARG A 79 8.10 0.40 4.47
CA ARG A 79 8.95 1.40 3.82
C ARG A 79 10.05 0.68 3.05
N LEU A 80 10.46 1.23 1.89
CA LEU A 80 11.57 0.67 1.12
C LEU A 80 12.86 0.65 1.95
N ARG A 81 13.15 1.73 2.68
CA ARG A 81 14.33 1.82 3.56
C ARG A 81 14.35 0.79 4.71
N LYS A 82 13.16 0.36 5.17
CA LYS A 82 13.00 -0.63 6.25
C LYS A 82 12.90 -2.07 5.73
N PHE A 83 12.86 -2.25 4.42
CA PHE A 83 12.86 -3.59 3.83
C PHE A 83 14.26 -4.18 3.95
N ASP A 84 14.39 -5.16 4.83
CA ASP A 84 15.63 -5.89 5.07
C ASP A 84 15.74 -7.02 4.05
N ASP A 85 16.78 -6.97 3.23
CA ASP A 85 17.09 -8.01 2.24
C ASP A 85 17.99 -9.11 2.81
N GLY A 86 18.55 -8.92 4.03
CA GLY A 86 19.40 -9.90 4.70
C GLY A 86 20.59 -10.37 3.87
N GLY A 87 21.06 -9.55 2.91
CA GLY A 87 22.10 -9.92 1.95
C GLY A 87 21.62 -10.85 0.83
N ASN A 88 20.31 -11.12 0.73
CA ASN A 88 19.74 -11.91 -0.37
C ASN A 88 19.62 -11.07 -1.64
N THR A 89 20.33 -11.49 -2.69
CA THR A 89 20.41 -10.80 -3.98
C THR A 89 19.06 -10.66 -4.69
N ILE A 90 18.15 -11.64 -4.51
CA ILE A 90 16.78 -11.61 -5.07
C ILE A 90 16.00 -10.49 -4.40
N LEU A 91 16.03 -10.41 -3.06
CA LEU A 91 15.34 -9.37 -2.31
C LEU A 91 15.92 -7.98 -2.58
N ALA A 92 17.26 -7.85 -2.65
CA ALA A 92 17.92 -6.61 -2.99
C ALA A 92 17.53 -6.13 -4.41
N THR A 93 17.48 -7.06 -5.37
CA THR A 93 17.04 -6.77 -6.74
C THR A 93 15.57 -6.35 -6.78
N ALA A 94 14.68 -7.06 -6.07
CA ALA A 94 13.26 -6.70 -5.97
C ALA A 94 13.06 -5.31 -5.37
N LYS A 95 13.74 -5.00 -4.26
CA LYS A 95 13.75 -3.69 -3.61
C LYS A 95 14.17 -2.58 -4.59
N ARG A 96 15.29 -2.79 -5.31
CA ARG A 96 15.77 -1.83 -6.31
C ARG A 96 14.74 -1.60 -7.41
N ARG A 97 14.17 -2.66 -8.01
CA ARG A 97 13.15 -2.52 -9.07
C ARG A 97 11.92 -1.77 -8.62
N VAL A 98 11.50 -1.95 -7.37
CA VAL A 98 10.39 -1.19 -6.78
C VAL A 98 10.80 0.27 -6.53
N SER A 99 12.04 0.54 -6.12
CA SER A 99 12.57 1.91 -6.00
C SER A 99 12.60 2.61 -7.35
N ASP A 100 13.16 1.96 -8.39
CA ASP A 100 13.22 2.50 -9.75
C ASP A 100 11.80 2.82 -10.29
N PHE A 101 10.83 1.94 -9.99
CA PHE A 101 9.42 2.19 -10.32
C PHE A 101 8.88 3.43 -9.61
N VAL A 102 9.12 3.57 -8.29
CA VAL A 102 8.69 4.74 -7.52
C VAL A 102 9.30 6.02 -8.06
N ASP A 103 10.58 5.99 -8.42
CA ASP A 103 11.29 7.16 -8.94
C ASP A 103 10.74 7.59 -10.31
N GLY A 104 10.45 6.64 -11.18
CA GLY A 104 9.91 6.88 -12.52
C GLY A 104 8.40 7.12 -12.58
N TRP A 105 7.65 6.83 -11.51
CA TRP A 105 6.19 6.95 -11.53
C TRP A 105 5.72 8.41 -11.47
N LEU A 106 4.79 8.75 -12.36
CA LEU A 106 4.07 10.01 -12.41
C LEU A 106 2.57 9.75 -12.65
N PRO A 107 1.66 10.55 -12.06
CA PRO A 107 0.23 10.38 -12.29
C PRO A 107 -0.14 10.68 -13.75
N ARG A 108 -1.06 9.89 -14.30
CA ARG A 108 -1.57 10.01 -15.69
C ARG A 108 -0.51 9.84 -16.80
N VAL A 109 0.65 9.33 -16.45
CA VAL A 109 1.65 8.87 -17.42
C VAL A 109 1.57 7.35 -17.45
N ASN A 110 1.56 6.77 -18.65
CA ASN A 110 1.61 5.32 -18.79
C ASN A 110 2.99 4.80 -18.34
N VAL A 111 3.06 4.41 -17.08
CA VAL A 111 4.23 3.75 -16.50
C VAL A 111 3.91 2.28 -16.37
N ARG A 112 4.75 1.44 -16.96
CA ARG A 112 4.61 -0.01 -16.85
C ARG A 112 4.62 -0.43 -15.40
N GLY A 113 3.56 -1.13 -14.95
CA GLY A 113 3.39 -1.59 -13.59
C GLY A 113 4.35 -2.71 -13.20
N LEU A 114 4.15 -3.30 -12.02
CA LEU A 114 4.93 -4.43 -11.53
C LEU A 114 4.01 -5.61 -11.19
N LEU A 115 4.48 -6.83 -11.53
CA LEU A 115 3.91 -8.08 -11.05
C LEU A 115 4.91 -8.72 -10.08
N LEU A 116 4.63 -8.61 -8.77
CA LEU A 116 5.44 -9.19 -7.70
C LEU A 116 5.01 -10.63 -7.45
N THR A 117 5.91 -11.58 -7.72
CA THR A 117 5.63 -13.03 -7.58
C THR A 117 6.55 -13.68 -6.56
N GLY A 118 6.09 -14.76 -5.91
CA GLY A 118 6.89 -15.52 -4.95
C GLY A 118 6.05 -16.16 -3.85
N GLY A 119 6.67 -16.95 -2.98
CA GLY A 119 5.99 -17.67 -1.90
C GLY A 119 5.38 -16.75 -0.82
N CYS A 120 4.61 -17.34 0.09
CA CYS A 120 4.08 -16.63 1.24
C CYS A 120 5.23 -16.06 2.10
N GLY A 121 5.03 -14.86 2.67
CA GLY A 121 6.02 -14.23 3.54
C GLY A 121 7.27 -13.70 2.85
N SER A 122 7.39 -13.77 1.51
CA SER A 122 8.57 -13.28 0.76
C SER A 122 8.69 -11.75 0.67
N GLY A 123 7.68 -10.98 1.13
CA GLY A 123 7.73 -9.52 1.19
C GLY A 123 7.00 -8.79 0.04
N LYS A 124 6.27 -9.48 -0.84
CA LYS A 124 5.54 -8.88 -1.99
C LYS A 124 4.62 -7.73 -1.57
N THR A 125 3.67 -8.00 -0.67
CA THR A 125 2.73 -6.98 -0.16
C THR A 125 3.47 -5.84 0.54
N HIS A 126 4.55 -6.14 1.29
CA HIS A 126 5.40 -5.11 1.90
C HIS A 126 5.96 -4.15 0.84
N LEU A 127 6.58 -4.68 -0.22
CA LEU A 127 7.16 -3.89 -1.30
C LEU A 127 6.10 -3.10 -2.08
N ALA A 128 4.94 -3.71 -2.38
CA ALA A 128 3.85 -3.04 -3.09
C ALA A 128 3.28 -1.86 -2.28
N VAL A 129 3.04 -2.06 -0.98
CA VAL A 129 2.56 -1.00 -0.09
C VAL A 129 3.65 0.05 0.16
N ALA A 130 4.93 -0.37 0.30
CA ALA A 130 6.02 0.57 0.45
C ALA A 130 6.13 1.52 -0.75
N ALA A 131 5.88 1.02 -1.99
CA ALA A 131 5.82 1.87 -3.18
C ALA A 131 4.72 2.94 -3.08
N LEU A 132 3.49 2.57 -2.68
CA LEU A 132 2.41 3.54 -2.47
C LEU A 132 2.78 4.60 -1.43
N LEU A 133 3.29 4.16 -0.27
CA LEU A 133 3.65 5.05 0.83
C LEU A 133 4.82 5.98 0.46
N GLU A 134 5.77 5.53 -0.35
CA GLU A 134 6.87 6.35 -0.83
C GLU A 134 6.38 7.41 -1.83
N ILE A 135 5.53 7.04 -2.80
CA ILE A 135 4.89 7.97 -3.74
C ILE A 135 4.08 9.05 -3.00
N ILE A 136 3.33 8.66 -1.94
CA ILE A 136 2.62 9.62 -1.08
C ILE A 136 3.60 10.53 -0.36
N SER A 137 4.70 9.99 0.16
CA SER A 137 5.71 10.75 0.93
C SER A 137 6.47 11.76 0.06
N CYS A 138 6.71 11.41 -1.21
CA CYS A 138 7.32 12.29 -2.22
C CYS A 138 6.34 13.29 -2.85
N ASP A 139 5.08 13.30 -2.40
CA ASP A 139 3.98 14.16 -2.90
C ASP A 139 3.83 14.17 -4.44
N LYS A 140 4.05 13.01 -5.06
CA LYS A 140 3.98 12.85 -6.52
C LYS A 140 2.56 12.99 -7.12
N GLY A 141 1.54 13.24 -6.30
CA GLY A 141 0.16 13.42 -6.74
C GLY A 141 -0.57 12.11 -7.05
N GLY A 142 -1.65 12.20 -7.83
CA GLY A 142 -2.45 11.07 -8.30
C GLY A 142 -3.36 10.42 -7.26
N ARG A 143 -4.37 9.68 -7.77
CA ARG A 143 -5.25 8.81 -6.97
C ARG A 143 -4.57 7.46 -6.82
N LEU A 144 -4.17 7.13 -5.60
CA LEU A 144 -3.50 5.88 -5.25
C LEU A 144 -4.46 5.00 -4.47
N LEU A 145 -4.54 3.73 -4.80
CA LEU A 145 -5.46 2.81 -4.14
C LEU A 145 -4.77 1.45 -3.87
N PHE A 146 -5.00 0.92 -2.70
CA PHE A 146 -4.71 -0.47 -2.34
C PHE A 146 -6.02 -1.25 -2.26
N SER A 147 -6.07 -2.45 -2.83
CA SER A 147 -7.16 -3.39 -2.68
C SER A 147 -6.60 -4.80 -2.56
N ASN A 148 -7.04 -5.54 -1.53
CA ASN A 148 -6.86 -6.99 -1.49
C ASN A 148 -7.96 -7.62 -2.32
N PHE A 149 -7.60 -8.50 -3.25
CA PHE A 149 -8.57 -9.08 -4.19
C PHE A 149 -9.59 -9.98 -3.48
N GLN A 150 -9.17 -10.70 -2.44
CA GLN A 150 -10.08 -11.55 -1.68
C GLN A 150 -11.14 -10.73 -0.94
N ASP A 151 -10.70 -9.67 -0.26
CA ASP A 151 -11.61 -8.78 0.48
C ASP A 151 -12.61 -8.11 -0.47
N LEU A 152 -12.14 -7.65 -1.65
CA LEU A 152 -12.98 -7.06 -2.69
C LEU A 152 -14.10 -8.00 -3.15
N ILE A 153 -13.78 -9.28 -3.40
CA ILE A 153 -14.78 -10.27 -3.82
C ILE A 153 -15.83 -10.46 -2.72
N GLN A 154 -15.42 -10.51 -1.46
CA GLN A 154 -16.34 -10.63 -0.32
C GLN A 154 -17.25 -9.39 -0.18
N GLU A 155 -16.70 -8.18 -0.33
CA GLU A 155 -17.48 -6.94 -0.31
C GLU A 155 -18.54 -6.92 -1.43
N ILE A 156 -18.17 -7.33 -2.65
CA ILE A 156 -19.12 -7.39 -3.77
C ILE A 156 -20.20 -8.45 -3.52
N GLN A 157 -19.83 -9.61 -2.98
CA GLN A 157 -20.82 -10.65 -2.65
C GLN A 157 -21.80 -10.17 -1.58
N ALA A 158 -21.32 -9.50 -0.54
CA ALA A 158 -22.17 -8.93 0.50
C ALA A 158 -23.14 -7.86 -0.04
N SER A 159 -22.75 -7.13 -1.09
CA SER A 159 -23.60 -6.11 -1.72
C SER A 159 -24.82 -6.66 -2.50
N PHE A 160 -24.92 -7.98 -2.69
CA PHE A 160 -26.11 -8.58 -3.31
C PHE A 160 -27.25 -8.83 -2.32
N ASP A 161 -26.94 -8.89 -1.03
CA ASP A 161 -27.88 -9.28 0.02
C ASP A 161 -28.43 -8.06 0.80
N ASP A 162 -27.86 -6.86 0.58
CA ASP A 162 -28.24 -5.66 1.34
C ASP A 162 -28.21 -4.40 0.45
N ASP A 163 -29.39 -3.81 0.24
CA ASP A 163 -29.58 -2.57 -0.54
C ASP A 163 -28.90 -1.33 0.10
N HIS A 164 -28.45 -1.42 1.35
CA HIS A 164 -27.72 -0.36 2.05
C HIS A 164 -26.19 -0.41 1.82
N VAL A 165 -25.69 -1.45 1.16
CA VAL A 165 -24.27 -1.62 0.83
C VAL A 165 -24.00 -1.08 -0.59
N PRO A 166 -22.81 -0.46 -0.85
CA PRO A 166 -22.48 0.03 -2.17
C PRO A 166 -22.61 -1.05 -3.25
N SER A 167 -23.20 -0.72 -4.37
CA SER A 167 -23.36 -1.63 -5.52
C SER A 167 -22.01 -2.11 -6.07
N LYS A 168 -22.02 -3.24 -6.80
CA LYS A 168 -20.82 -3.74 -7.50
C LYS A 168 -20.10 -2.65 -8.30
N SER A 169 -20.83 -1.80 -9.01
CA SER A 169 -20.24 -0.73 -9.82
C SER A 169 -19.58 0.35 -8.97
N GLU A 170 -20.16 0.71 -7.83
CA GLU A 170 -19.59 1.68 -6.88
C GLU A 170 -18.34 1.14 -6.20
N LEU A 171 -18.28 -0.17 -5.90
CA LEU A 171 -17.10 -0.83 -5.35
C LEU A 171 -15.96 -0.92 -6.38
N LEU A 172 -16.26 -1.18 -7.66
CA LEU A 172 -15.25 -1.37 -8.69
C LEU A 172 -14.73 -0.06 -9.29
N ARG A 173 -15.56 0.99 -9.34
CA ARG A 173 -15.17 2.26 -9.96
C ARG A 173 -13.89 2.88 -9.37
N PRO A 174 -13.68 2.93 -8.04
CA PRO A 174 -12.43 3.44 -7.48
C PRO A 174 -11.19 2.68 -7.95
N LEU A 175 -11.30 1.35 -8.15
CA LEU A 175 -10.19 0.53 -8.65
C LEU A 175 -9.86 0.85 -10.10
N ILE A 176 -10.90 1.06 -10.93
CA ILE A 176 -10.72 1.40 -12.35
C ILE A 176 -10.14 2.80 -12.47
N ASP A 177 -10.64 3.76 -11.70
CA ASP A 177 -10.30 5.17 -11.81
C ASP A 177 -8.98 5.56 -11.13
N ALA A 178 -8.38 4.72 -10.29
CA ALA A 178 -7.11 5.01 -9.63
C ALA A 178 -5.97 5.19 -10.64
N ASP A 179 -5.15 6.24 -10.48
CA ASP A 179 -3.95 6.45 -11.30
C ASP A 179 -2.90 5.36 -11.05
N LEU A 180 -2.81 4.88 -9.79
CA LEU A 180 -2.04 3.71 -9.41
C LEU A 180 -2.88 2.80 -8.51
N LEU A 181 -3.08 1.56 -8.93
CA LEU A 181 -3.72 0.51 -8.14
C LEU A 181 -2.68 -0.50 -7.68
N VAL A 182 -2.69 -0.86 -6.41
CA VAL A 182 -2.11 -2.12 -5.91
C VAL A 182 -3.25 -3.12 -5.75
N LEU A 183 -3.22 -4.20 -6.54
CA LEU A 183 -4.13 -5.32 -6.41
C LEU A 183 -3.38 -6.50 -5.79
N ASP A 184 -3.60 -6.69 -4.49
CA ASP A 184 -2.88 -7.66 -3.66
C ASP A 184 -3.54 -9.04 -3.70
N GLU A 185 -2.72 -10.09 -3.61
CA GLU A 185 -3.14 -11.49 -3.57
C GLU A 185 -3.95 -11.97 -4.79
N LEU A 186 -3.54 -11.52 -5.98
CA LEU A 186 -4.16 -11.94 -7.23
C LEU A 186 -4.15 -13.46 -7.38
N GLY A 187 -5.31 -14.05 -7.69
CA GLY A 187 -5.49 -15.49 -7.84
C GLY A 187 -5.67 -16.25 -6.52
N SER A 188 -5.80 -15.59 -5.37
CA SER A 188 -6.06 -16.23 -4.07
C SER A 188 -7.45 -16.87 -4.00
N GLN A 189 -8.42 -16.33 -4.69
CA GLN A 189 -9.77 -16.87 -4.78
C GLN A 189 -9.82 -18.10 -5.71
N LYS A 190 -10.72 -19.03 -5.40
CA LYS A 190 -11.02 -20.12 -6.32
C LYS A 190 -11.62 -19.57 -7.60
N PRO A 191 -11.16 -20.03 -8.79
CA PRO A 191 -11.75 -19.61 -10.05
C PRO A 191 -13.26 -19.91 -10.08
N SER A 192 -14.05 -18.93 -10.44
CA SER A 192 -15.47 -19.05 -10.72
C SER A 192 -15.85 -18.05 -11.81
N PRO A 193 -16.96 -18.24 -12.54
CA PRO A 193 -17.41 -17.28 -13.54
C PRO A 193 -17.50 -15.86 -12.97
N PHE A 194 -18.07 -15.71 -11.79
CA PHE A 194 -18.21 -14.42 -11.12
C PHE A 194 -16.84 -13.78 -10.79
N VAL A 195 -15.90 -14.54 -10.20
CA VAL A 195 -14.55 -14.03 -9.88
C VAL A 195 -13.81 -13.61 -11.15
N ASN A 196 -13.92 -14.43 -12.21
CA ASN A 196 -13.31 -14.14 -13.50
C ASN A 196 -13.90 -12.88 -14.16
N ASP A 197 -15.22 -12.68 -14.08
CA ASP A 197 -15.89 -11.49 -14.62
C ASP A 197 -15.45 -10.22 -13.90
N VAL A 198 -15.33 -10.25 -12.57
CA VAL A 198 -14.85 -9.12 -11.78
C VAL A 198 -13.41 -8.78 -12.14
N LEU A 199 -12.52 -9.79 -12.16
CA LEU A 199 -11.12 -9.62 -12.55
C LEU A 199 -11.00 -9.08 -13.98
N TYR A 200 -11.74 -9.68 -14.91
CA TYR A 200 -11.71 -9.26 -16.30
C TYR A 200 -12.14 -7.80 -16.44
N TYR A 201 -13.22 -7.41 -15.78
CA TYR A 201 -13.72 -6.06 -15.85
C TYR A 201 -12.70 -5.04 -15.32
N VAL A 202 -12.11 -5.26 -14.15
CA VAL A 202 -11.12 -4.34 -13.56
C VAL A 202 -9.84 -4.29 -14.39
N ILE A 203 -9.24 -5.45 -14.70
CA ILE A 203 -7.95 -5.49 -15.39
C ILE A 203 -8.09 -5.00 -16.83
N ASN A 204 -9.16 -5.39 -17.54
CA ASN A 204 -9.40 -4.97 -18.91
C ASN A 204 -9.66 -3.47 -19.03
N SER A 205 -10.46 -2.89 -18.12
CA SER A 205 -10.69 -1.44 -18.11
C SER A 205 -9.39 -0.69 -17.90
N ARG A 206 -8.57 -1.11 -16.93
CA ARG A 206 -7.28 -0.48 -16.64
C ARG A 206 -6.25 -0.67 -17.76
N TYR A 207 -6.26 -1.84 -18.40
CA TYR A 207 -5.43 -2.13 -19.57
C TYR A 207 -5.79 -1.18 -20.73
N ASN A 208 -7.08 -1.06 -21.06
CA ASN A 208 -7.54 -0.18 -22.14
C ASN A 208 -7.27 1.31 -21.87
N ASP A 209 -7.36 1.72 -20.61
CA ASP A 209 -7.09 3.10 -20.17
C ASP A 209 -5.60 3.33 -19.85
N GLU A 210 -4.72 2.37 -20.14
CA GLU A 210 -3.27 2.41 -19.89
C GLU A 210 -2.91 2.79 -18.43
N ARG A 211 -3.71 2.34 -17.45
CA ARG A 211 -3.53 2.70 -16.04
C ARG A 211 -2.54 1.80 -15.33
N THR A 212 -1.58 2.42 -14.67
CA THR A 212 -0.52 1.73 -13.92
C THR A 212 -1.09 0.86 -12.80
N THR A 213 -0.67 -0.41 -12.77
CA THR A 213 -1.12 -1.36 -11.74
C THR A 213 0.05 -2.20 -11.21
N LEU A 214 0.12 -2.31 -9.89
CA LEU A 214 0.99 -3.27 -9.20
C LEU A 214 0.15 -4.47 -8.77
N PHE A 215 0.60 -5.65 -9.13
CA PHE A 215 -0.03 -6.90 -8.71
C PHE A 215 0.90 -7.66 -7.77
N THR A 216 0.35 -8.36 -6.81
CA THR A 216 1.07 -9.40 -6.06
C THR A 216 0.38 -10.73 -6.23
N THR A 217 1.13 -11.81 -6.32
CA THR A 217 0.58 -13.17 -6.37
C THR A 217 1.53 -14.18 -5.74
N ASN A 218 0.95 -15.19 -5.09
CA ASN A 218 1.66 -16.38 -4.63
C ASN A 218 1.65 -17.51 -5.67
N PHE A 219 0.93 -17.31 -6.78
CA PHE A 219 0.55 -18.35 -7.74
C PHE A 219 1.17 -18.11 -9.11
N ALA A 220 2.48 -17.81 -9.15
CA ALA A 220 3.15 -17.50 -10.41
C ALA A 220 3.03 -18.64 -11.44
N ASP A 221 3.17 -19.89 -11.01
CA ASP A 221 3.15 -21.07 -11.86
C ASP A 221 1.71 -21.42 -12.32
N ASP A 222 0.73 -21.26 -11.43
CA ASP A 222 -0.68 -21.61 -11.67
C ASP A 222 -1.53 -20.41 -12.12
N LEU A 223 -0.91 -19.26 -12.39
CA LEU A 223 -1.65 -18.01 -12.61
C LEU A 223 -2.63 -18.14 -13.78
N THR A 224 -2.26 -18.85 -14.84
CA THR A 224 -3.14 -19.09 -16.00
C THR A 224 -4.42 -19.82 -15.63
N GLU A 225 -4.31 -20.84 -14.78
CA GLU A 225 -5.46 -21.64 -14.33
C GLU A 225 -6.40 -20.82 -13.45
N ARG A 226 -5.85 -19.83 -12.73
CA ARG A 226 -6.59 -19.02 -11.77
C ARG A 226 -7.29 -17.80 -12.36
N ILE A 227 -6.70 -17.19 -13.38
CA ILE A 227 -7.25 -15.94 -13.97
C ILE A 227 -7.55 -16.06 -15.47
N GLY A 228 -7.17 -17.15 -16.10
CA GLY A 228 -7.32 -17.38 -17.53
C GLY A 228 -6.22 -16.76 -18.39
N GLU A 229 -6.00 -17.31 -19.56
CA GLU A 229 -4.90 -16.95 -20.45
C GLU A 229 -5.00 -15.50 -20.96
N ARG A 230 -6.21 -15.02 -21.26
CA ARG A 230 -6.43 -13.65 -21.74
C ARG A 230 -5.99 -12.60 -20.74
N LEU A 231 -6.33 -12.76 -19.47
CA LEU A 231 -5.91 -11.84 -18.41
C LEU A 231 -4.41 -11.93 -18.14
N ARG A 232 -3.87 -13.15 -18.13
CA ARG A 232 -2.44 -13.36 -17.97
C ARG A 232 -1.64 -12.63 -19.05
N SER A 233 -2.04 -12.72 -20.32
CA SER A 233 -1.39 -12.01 -21.43
C SER A 233 -1.35 -10.49 -21.20
N ARG A 234 -2.49 -9.88 -20.83
CA ARG A 234 -2.57 -8.46 -20.51
C ARG A 234 -1.71 -8.06 -19.32
N LEU A 235 -1.70 -8.88 -18.27
CA LEU A 235 -0.84 -8.67 -17.11
C LEU A 235 0.64 -8.55 -17.50
N TYR A 236 1.13 -9.47 -18.34
CA TYR A 236 2.52 -9.42 -18.80
C TYR A 236 2.81 -8.23 -19.70
N GLU A 237 1.85 -7.77 -20.48
CA GLU A 237 2.00 -6.58 -21.31
C GLU A 237 2.07 -5.30 -20.46
N MET A 238 1.17 -5.15 -19.48
CA MET A 238 1.06 -3.96 -18.66
C MET A 238 2.04 -3.91 -17.47
N THR A 239 2.78 -5.00 -17.19
CA THR A 239 3.68 -5.08 -16.03
C THR A 239 5.05 -5.66 -16.35
N SER A 240 6.02 -5.31 -15.51
CA SER A 240 7.32 -6.00 -15.44
C SER A 240 7.32 -6.96 -14.25
N THR A 241 7.68 -8.22 -14.48
CA THR A 241 7.70 -9.24 -13.42
C THR A 241 8.89 -9.04 -12.50
N VAL A 242 8.66 -9.06 -11.18
CA VAL A 242 9.65 -9.05 -10.12
C VAL A 242 9.48 -10.32 -9.29
N GLN A 243 10.42 -11.24 -9.41
CA GLN A 243 10.36 -12.53 -8.75
C GLN A 243 11.04 -12.50 -7.39
N LEU A 244 10.34 -12.98 -6.36
CA LEU A 244 10.82 -13.23 -5.02
C LEU A 244 10.79 -14.76 -4.73
N ALA A 245 11.18 -15.56 -5.74
CA ALA A 245 11.19 -17.01 -5.64
C ALA A 245 12.36 -17.49 -4.76
N GLY A 246 12.18 -18.61 -4.05
CA GLY A 246 13.23 -19.18 -3.18
C GLY A 246 13.52 -18.39 -1.90
N VAL A 247 12.72 -17.34 -1.60
CA VAL A 247 12.84 -16.56 -0.37
C VAL A 247 12.07 -17.24 0.76
N ALA A 248 12.71 -17.40 1.91
CA ALA A 248 12.08 -17.96 3.11
C ALA A 248 10.96 -17.04 3.62
N ASP A 249 9.97 -17.63 4.30
CA ASP A 249 8.90 -16.86 4.95
C ASP A 249 9.46 -16.05 6.13
N TYR A 250 9.57 -14.73 5.94
CA TYR A 250 10.07 -13.80 6.95
C TYR A 250 9.30 -13.84 8.28
N ARG A 251 8.03 -14.24 8.26
CA ARG A 251 7.20 -14.34 9.46
C ARG A 251 7.68 -15.46 10.40
N ARG A 252 8.34 -16.49 9.84
CA ARG A 252 8.89 -17.63 10.58
C ARG A 252 10.27 -17.34 11.19
N THR A 253 10.96 -16.29 10.72
CA THR A 253 12.30 -15.94 11.24
C THR A 253 12.25 -14.99 12.43
N LYS A 254 11.06 -14.54 12.84
CA LYS A 254 10.85 -13.64 13.98
C LYS A 254 10.45 -14.34 15.29
N ILE A 255 10.54 -15.66 15.34
CA ILE A 255 10.26 -16.46 16.56
C ILE A 255 11.55 -16.65 17.35
#